data_41526295988547a17c6c58b1156943da
#
_entry.id   41526295988547a17c6c58b1156943da
#
_cell.length_a   1.000
_cell.length_b   1.000
_cell.length_c   1.000
_cell.angle_alpha   90.00
_cell.angle_beta   90.00
_cell.angle_gamma   90.00
#
_symmetry.space_group_name_H-M   'P 1'
#
loop_
_entity.id
_entity.type
_entity.pdbx_description
1 polymer ?
#
loop_
_entity_poly.entity_id
_entity_poly.type
_entity_poly.pdbx_seq_one_letter_code
_entity_poly.pdbx_strand_id
1 'polypeptide(L)'
;MKIDFNTKQKFIIRKNCVLCCSPNLKEALNFKKTPLANSYVIKKNRFENFFPLICLLCENCKHLQLKHLVNPKILFENYMYVSGTSPVLVQHFKSYFLKILKKKKLSRKNDKILDIACNDGTFLDFFKQEGFSKVVGVEPAKNLRHLNKKKKIDI
;
A
#
# COMPACT_ATOMS: atom_id res chain seq x y z
N MET A 1 8.69 2.91 -15.76
CA MET A 1 9.56 1.70 -15.84
C MET A 1 8.74 0.50 -15.37
N LYS A 2 8.38 -0.44 -16.26
CA LYS A 2 7.77 -1.71 -15.84
C LYS A 2 8.79 -2.50 -15.04
N ILE A 3 8.42 -2.94 -13.86
CA ILE A 3 9.22 -3.83 -13.03
C ILE A 3 8.55 -5.20 -13.10
N ASP A 4 9.10 -6.09 -13.91
CA ASP A 4 8.60 -7.44 -14.06
C ASP A 4 9.37 -8.38 -13.12
N PHE A 5 8.65 -8.99 -12.19
CA PHE A 5 9.18 -10.04 -11.34
C PHE A 5 9.02 -11.40 -12.03
N ASN A 6 10.11 -12.13 -12.18
CA ASN A 6 10.02 -13.56 -12.49
C ASN A 6 9.30 -14.26 -11.33
N THR A 7 8.49 -15.29 -11.62
CA THR A 7 7.66 -16.03 -10.64
C THR A 7 8.45 -16.59 -9.44
N LYS A 8 9.74 -16.88 -9.62
CA LYS A 8 10.65 -17.38 -8.57
C LYS A 8 11.43 -16.27 -7.83
N GLN A 9 11.35 -15.02 -8.29
CA GLN A 9 12.17 -13.94 -7.77
C GLN A 9 11.53 -13.31 -6.52
N LYS A 10 12.23 -13.42 -5.37
CA LYS A 10 11.74 -12.87 -4.09
C LYS A 10 11.90 -11.34 -4.01
N PHE A 11 12.96 -10.79 -4.58
CA PHE A 11 13.22 -9.35 -4.65
C PHE A 11 14.14 -9.01 -5.82
N ILE A 12 14.18 -7.74 -6.20
CA ILE A 12 15.13 -7.18 -7.16
C ILE A 12 15.95 -6.08 -6.50
N ILE A 13 17.14 -5.80 -7.05
CA ILE A 13 18.03 -4.74 -6.57
C ILE A 13 17.90 -3.53 -7.50
N ARG A 14 17.60 -2.37 -6.93
CA ARG A 14 17.56 -1.10 -7.67
C ARG A 14 18.98 -0.61 -7.94
N LYS A 15 19.28 -0.34 -9.20
CA LYS A 15 20.58 0.21 -9.64
C LYS A 15 20.53 1.70 -9.90
N ASN A 16 19.34 2.25 -10.11
CA ASN A 16 19.13 3.66 -10.44
C ASN A 16 18.05 4.27 -9.55
N CYS A 17 18.11 5.59 -9.43
CA CYS A 17 17.09 6.38 -8.76
C CYS A 17 15.74 6.28 -9.48
N VAL A 18 14.66 6.05 -8.72
CA VAL A 18 13.31 5.90 -9.28
C VAL A 18 12.71 7.21 -9.77
N LEU A 19 13.23 8.36 -9.31
CA LEU A 19 12.75 9.69 -9.73
C LEU A 19 13.56 10.26 -10.90
N CYS A 20 14.90 10.34 -10.76
CA CYS A 20 15.74 11.02 -11.76
C CYS A 20 16.59 10.06 -12.60
N CYS A 21 16.44 8.75 -12.44
CA CYS A 21 17.16 7.70 -13.14
C CYS A 21 18.71 7.73 -12.97
N SER A 22 19.25 8.58 -12.11
CA SER A 22 20.67 8.65 -11.82
C SER A 22 21.20 7.35 -11.21
N PRO A 23 22.36 6.83 -11.61
CA PRO A 23 23.02 5.70 -11.00
C PRO A 23 23.74 6.06 -9.69
N ASN A 24 23.90 7.37 -9.39
CA ASN A 24 24.62 7.85 -8.21
C ASN A 24 23.83 7.65 -6.94
N LEU A 25 23.83 6.42 -6.44
CA LEU A 25 23.12 6.00 -5.25
C LEU A 25 24.12 5.65 -4.16
N LYS A 26 23.99 6.26 -2.98
CA LYS A 26 24.79 5.99 -1.79
C LYS A 26 23.96 5.31 -0.72
N GLU A 27 24.52 4.31 -0.05
CA GLU A 27 23.86 3.68 1.09
C GLU A 27 23.77 4.68 2.25
N ALA A 28 22.54 4.99 2.67
CA ALA A 28 22.27 5.94 3.75
C ALA A 28 21.96 5.22 5.07
N LEU A 29 21.17 4.13 5.01
CA LEU A 29 20.80 3.35 6.19
C LEU A 29 20.83 1.86 5.85
N ASN A 30 21.28 1.04 6.80
CA ASN A 30 21.32 -0.41 6.66
C ASN A 30 20.81 -1.09 7.95
N PHE A 31 19.57 -1.60 7.88
CA PHE A 31 18.92 -2.33 8.96
C PHE A 31 19.19 -3.85 8.90
N LYS A 32 20.14 -4.27 8.04
CA LYS A 32 20.44 -5.68 7.77
C LYS A 32 19.23 -6.43 7.21
N LYS A 33 19.04 -7.69 7.59
CA LYS A 33 17.89 -8.50 7.17
C LYS A 33 16.79 -8.42 8.23
N THR A 34 15.58 -8.09 7.82
CA THR A 34 14.39 -8.02 8.68
C THR A 34 13.27 -8.89 8.13
N PRO A 35 12.34 -9.36 8.96
CA PRO A 35 11.08 -9.93 8.47
C PRO A 35 10.26 -8.85 7.76
N LEU A 36 9.27 -9.26 6.97
CA LEU A 36 8.36 -8.32 6.33
C LEU A 36 7.39 -7.71 7.34
N ALA A 37 7.08 -6.42 7.17
CA ALA A 37 6.06 -5.75 7.96
C ALA A 37 4.70 -6.44 7.82
N ASN A 38 3.96 -6.55 8.92
CA ASN A 38 2.65 -7.20 9.00
C ASN A 38 2.62 -8.69 8.61
N SER A 39 3.78 -9.34 8.51
CA SER A 39 3.90 -10.78 8.28
C SER A 39 4.02 -11.50 9.62
N TYR A 40 2.96 -11.44 10.43
CA TYR A 40 2.92 -12.07 11.75
C TYR A 40 2.90 -13.59 11.65
N VAL A 41 3.63 -14.25 12.53
CA VAL A 41 3.69 -15.71 12.64
C VAL A 41 2.97 -16.18 13.90
N ILE A 42 2.17 -17.25 13.80
CA ILE A 42 1.42 -17.81 14.94
C ILE A 42 2.36 -18.51 15.94
N LYS A 43 3.41 -19.12 15.42
CA LYS A 43 4.44 -19.80 16.22
C LYS A 43 5.81 -19.39 15.72
N LYS A 44 6.82 -19.36 16.60
CA LYS A 44 8.20 -19.13 16.21
C LYS A 44 8.58 -20.14 15.11
N ASN A 45 8.65 -19.66 13.87
CA ASN A 45 8.87 -20.48 12.69
C ASN A 45 10.32 -20.34 12.25
N ARG A 46 11.04 -21.46 12.12
CA ARG A 46 12.41 -21.48 11.59
C ARG A 46 12.49 -21.09 10.10
N PHE A 47 11.37 -21.06 9.40
CA PHE A 47 11.25 -20.73 7.98
C PHE A 47 10.77 -19.29 7.71
N GLU A 48 10.77 -18.42 8.71
CA GLU A 48 10.44 -17.00 8.50
C GLU A 48 11.35 -16.39 7.44
N ASN A 49 10.76 -15.70 6.48
CA ASN A 49 11.53 -15.07 5.40
C ASN A 49 12.07 -13.71 5.85
N PHE A 50 13.38 -13.56 5.75
CA PHE A 50 14.09 -12.30 6.02
C PHE A 50 14.54 -11.66 4.72
N PHE A 51 14.39 -10.34 4.61
CA PHE A 51 14.77 -9.55 3.44
C PHE A 51 15.72 -8.42 3.85
N PRO A 52 16.71 -8.08 3.00
CA PRO A 52 17.57 -6.93 3.29
C PRO A 52 16.76 -5.64 3.30
N LEU A 53 16.89 -4.83 4.33
CA LEU A 53 16.28 -3.52 4.47
C LEU A 53 17.37 -2.44 4.46
N ILE A 54 17.63 -1.93 3.26
CA ILE A 54 18.69 -0.94 3.00
C ILE A 54 18.07 0.25 2.27
N CYS A 55 18.35 1.46 2.74
CA CYS A 55 17.94 2.71 2.11
C CYS A 55 19.11 3.32 1.34
N LEU A 56 18.85 3.75 0.11
CA LEU A 56 19.79 4.47 -0.75
C LEU A 56 19.35 5.91 -0.89
N LEU A 57 20.29 6.84 -0.72
CA LEU A 57 20.13 8.25 -1.04
C LEU A 57 20.66 8.50 -2.46
N CYS A 58 19.85 9.11 -3.30
CA CYS A 58 20.30 9.60 -4.60
C CYS A 58 21.09 10.91 -4.40
N GLU A 59 22.36 10.91 -4.76
CA GLU A 59 23.22 12.09 -4.62
C GLU A 59 22.83 13.23 -5.58
N ASN A 60 22.12 12.90 -6.65
CA ASN A 60 21.66 13.87 -7.64
C ASN A 60 20.40 14.62 -7.19
N CYS A 61 19.29 13.92 -6.91
CA CYS A 61 17.99 14.55 -6.58
C CYS A 61 17.60 14.45 -5.10
N LYS A 62 18.45 13.88 -4.24
CA LYS A 62 18.27 13.71 -2.79
C LYS A 62 17.08 12.81 -2.40
N HIS A 63 16.55 12.04 -3.34
CA HIS A 63 15.51 11.06 -3.06
C HIS A 63 16.05 9.87 -2.27
N LEU A 64 15.38 9.53 -1.18
CA LEU A 64 15.66 8.34 -0.38
C LEU A 64 14.76 7.19 -0.86
N GLN A 65 15.36 6.05 -1.19
CA GLN A 65 14.63 4.87 -1.71
C GLN A 65 15.15 3.55 -1.13
N LEU A 66 14.33 2.51 -1.16
CA LEU A 66 14.78 1.17 -0.82
C LEU A 66 15.69 0.58 -1.92
N LYS A 67 16.80 -0.03 -1.52
CA LYS A 67 17.71 -0.78 -2.41
C LYS A 67 17.05 -2.05 -2.96
N HIS A 68 16.32 -2.76 -2.11
CA HIS A 68 15.67 -4.03 -2.44
C HIS A 68 14.17 -3.82 -2.59
N LEU A 69 13.63 -4.13 -3.74
CA LEU A 69 12.19 -4.16 -3.97
C LEU A 69 11.71 -5.61 -3.84
N VAL A 70 11.03 -5.92 -2.78
CA VAL A 70 10.44 -7.25 -2.57
C VAL A 70 9.28 -7.46 -3.53
N ASN A 71 9.10 -8.69 -3.99
CA ASN A 71 8.00 -9.03 -4.90
C ASN A 71 6.66 -8.65 -4.27
N PRO A 72 5.84 -7.80 -4.93
CA PRO A 72 4.57 -7.34 -4.40
C PRO A 72 3.59 -8.45 -4.03
N LYS A 73 3.65 -9.60 -4.70
CA LYS A 73 2.83 -10.77 -4.35
C LYS A 73 3.16 -11.28 -2.95
N ILE A 74 4.46 -11.29 -2.59
CA ILE A 74 4.90 -11.72 -1.25
C ILE A 74 4.46 -10.73 -0.19
N LEU A 75 4.49 -9.42 -0.50
CA LEU A 75 4.15 -8.35 0.44
C LEU A 75 2.64 -8.20 0.65
N PHE A 76 1.84 -8.31 -0.42
CA PHE A 76 0.50 -7.75 -0.42
C PHE A 76 -0.60 -8.75 -0.79
N GLU A 77 -0.31 -9.93 -1.35
CA GLU A 77 -1.34 -10.89 -1.76
C GLU A 77 -2.14 -11.43 -0.57
N ASN A 78 -1.48 -11.54 0.60
CA ASN A 78 -2.08 -11.88 1.90
C ASN A 78 -1.62 -10.84 2.93
N TYR A 79 -2.47 -9.85 3.20
CA TYR A 79 -2.10 -8.73 4.06
C TYR A 79 -2.89 -8.75 5.36
N MET A 80 -2.18 -8.86 6.49
CA MET A 80 -2.80 -9.07 7.81
C MET A 80 -3.41 -7.80 8.42
N TYR A 81 -2.91 -6.61 8.01
CA TYR A 81 -3.42 -5.36 8.57
C TYR A 81 -4.77 -4.99 7.94
N VAL A 82 -5.75 -4.68 8.78
CA VAL A 82 -7.10 -4.26 8.40
C VAL A 82 -7.35 -2.86 8.94
N SER A 83 -7.51 -1.88 8.07
CA SER A 83 -7.61 -0.45 8.42
C SER A 83 -8.78 -0.16 9.36
N GLY A 84 -9.93 -0.81 9.15
CA GLY A 84 -11.13 -0.64 9.95
C GLY A 84 -11.03 -1.15 11.40
N THR A 85 -9.96 -1.87 11.75
CA THR A 85 -9.75 -2.34 13.14
C THR A 85 -9.10 -1.28 14.04
N SER A 86 -8.61 -0.17 13.47
CA SER A 86 -8.00 0.94 14.20
C SER A 86 -8.99 2.11 14.37
N PRO A 87 -9.55 2.35 15.56
CA PRO A 87 -10.47 3.47 15.77
C PRO A 87 -9.86 4.83 15.43
N VAL A 88 -8.56 5.01 15.70
CA VAL A 88 -7.84 6.24 15.39
C VAL A 88 -7.77 6.47 13.88
N LEU A 89 -7.47 5.42 13.10
CA LEU A 89 -7.41 5.53 11.64
C LEU A 89 -8.80 5.75 11.04
N VAL A 90 -9.83 5.07 11.55
CA VAL A 90 -11.23 5.29 11.13
C VAL A 90 -11.64 6.75 11.36
N GLN A 91 -11.33 7.32 12.53
CA GLN A 91 -11.62 8.72 12.84
C GLN A 91 -10.83 9.69 11.92
N HIS A 92 -9.58 9.35 11.60
CA HIS A 92 -8.78 10.11 10.63
C HIS A 92 -9.43 10.09 9.25
N PHE A 93 -9.84 8.93 8.76
CA PHE A 93 -10.52 8.78 7.47
C PHE A 93 -11.84 9.57 7.43
N LYS A 94 -12.64 9.51 8.49
CA LYS A 94 -13.86 10.31 8.61
C LYS A 94 -13.56 11.80 8.50
N SER A 95 -12.57 12.29 9.23
CA SER A 95 -12.16 13.69 9.21
C SER A 95 -11.67 14.11 7.82
N TYR A 96 -10.91 13.23 7.14
CA TYR A 96 -10.41 13.47 5.79
C TYR A 96 -11.55 13.52 4.77
N PHE A 97 -12.47 12.56 4.84
CA PHE A 97 -13.69 12.54 4.02
C PHE A 97 -14.49 13.86 4.14
N LEU A 98 -14.76 14.31 5.36
CA LEU A 98 -15.49 15.57 5.60
C LEU A 98 -14.74 16.79 5.03
N LYS A 99 -13.41 16.82 5.13
CA LYS A 99 -12.59 17.87 4.50
C LYS A 99 -12.70 17.86 2.99
N ILE A 100 -12.75 16.68 2.35
CA ILE A 100 -12.95 16.55 0.90
C ILE A 100 -14.30 17.13 0.51
N LEU A 101 -15.39 16.73 1.18
CA LEU A 101 -16.72 17.25 0.89
C LEU A 101 -16.83 18.78 1.04
N LYS A 102 -16.18 19.34 2.07
CA LYS A 102 -16.16 20.78 2.28
C LYS A 102 -15.38 21.53 1.19
N LYS A 103 -14.26 20.98 0.75
CA LYS A 103 -13.37 21.64 -0.24
C LYS A 103 -13.79 21.46 -1.69
N LYS A 104 -14.52 20.41 -2.01
CA LYS A 104 -14.88 20.02 -3.38
C LYS A 104 -16.40 19.94 -3.50
N LYS A 105 -16.93 20.57 -4.52
CA LYS A 105 -18.34 20.39 -4.92
C LYS A 105 -18.47 19.09 -5.69
N LEU A 106 -18.62 17.98 -4.98
CA LEU A 106 -18.74 16.66 -5.58
C LEU A 106 -20.21 16.29 -5.85
N SER A 107 -20.45 15.76 -7.04
CA SER A 107 -21.73 15.19 -7.45
C SER A 107 -21.81 13.72 -7.07
N ARG A 108 -22.70 13.36 -6.18
CA ARG A 108 -22.90 11.96 -5.75
C ARG A 108 -23.24 11.01 -6.90
N LYS A 109 -23.90 11.53 -7.95
CA LYS A 109 -24.30 10.75 -9.12
C LYS A 109 -23.24 10.67 -10.22
N ASN A 110 -22.50 11.77 -10.45
CA ASN A 110 -21.63 11.89 -11.62
C ASN A 110 -20.16 11.61 -11.31
N ASP A 111 -19.66 12.07 -10.15
CA ASP A 111 -18.25 11.90 -9.80
C ASP A 111 -17.90 10.45 -9.44
N LYS A 112 -16.70 10.07 -9.81
CA LYS A 112 -16.12 8.76 -9.53
C LYS A 112 -15.10 8.88 -8.40
N ILE A 113 -15.22 8.03 -7.42
CA ILE A 113 -14.29 7.93 -6.30
C ILE A 113 -13.44 6.68 -6.51
N LEU A 114 -12.14 6.85 -6.59
CA LEU A 114 -11.17 5.76 -6.69
C LEU A 114 -10.19 5.84 -5.53
N ASP A 115 -10.01 4.74 -4.82
CA ASP A 115 -8.98 4.56 -3.80
C ASP A 115 -8.05 3.43 -4.22
N ILE A 116 -6.74 3.73 -4.30
CA ILE A 116 -5.70 2.77 -4.67
C ILE A 116 -5.02 2.27 -3.39
N ALA A 117 -4.97 0.96 -3.21
CA ALA A 117 -4.63 0.25 -1.97
C ALA A 117 -5.68 0.51 -0.87
N CYS A 118 -6.95 0.35 -1.22
CA CYS A 118 -8.09 0.69 -0.36
C CYS A 118 -8.26 -0.21 0.87
N ASN A 119 -7.44 -1.24 1.03
CA ASN A 119 -7.45 -2.19 2.12
C ASN A 119 -8.85 -2.85 2.28
N ASP A 120 -9.50 -2.71 3.43
CA ASP A 120 -10.85 -3.23 3.70
C ASP A 120 -11.97 -2.29 3.24
N GLY A 121 -11.65 -1.21 2.51
CA GLY A 121 -12.60 -0.24 1.99
C GLY A 121 -13.19 0.73 3.03
N THR A 122 -12.63 0.79 4.23
CA THR A 122 -13.17 1.64 5.32
C THR A 122 -13.24 3.12 4.92
N PHE A 123 -12.26 3.63 4.16
CA PHE A 123 -12.32 5.01 3.68
C PHE A 123 -13.41 5.21 2.60
N LEU A 124 -13.51 4.27 1.66
CA LEU A 124 -14.52 4.31 0.60
C LEU A 124 -15.94 4.16 1.12
N ASP A 125 -16.12 3.46 2.25
CA ASP A 125 -17.43 3.23 2.86
C ASP A 125 -18.11 4.55 3.27
N PHE A 126 -17.35 5.56 3.71
CA PHE A 126 -17.89 6.89 3.98
C PHE A 126 -18.54 7.52 2.73
N PHE A 127 -17.94 7.34 1.56
CA PHE A 127 -18.53 7.85 0.31
C PHE A 127 -19.78 7.04 -0.09
N LYS A 128 -19.78 5.72 0.11
CA LYS A 128 -20.96 4.88 -0.15
C LYS A 128 -22.14 5.27 0.75
N GLN A 129 -21.88 5.45 2.06
CA GLN A 129 -22.90 5.87 3.03
C GLN A 129 -23.44 7.27 2.72
N GLU A 130 -22.63 8.17 2.17
CA GLU A 130 -23.04 9.52 1.74
C GLU A 130 -23.80 9.52 0.40
N GLY A 131 -23.97 8.35 -0.24
CA GLY A 131 -24.77 8.18 -1.45
C GLY A 131 -24.03 8.34 -2.78
N PHE A 132 -22.69 8.27 -2.77
CA PHE A 132 -21.94 8.23 -4.03
C PHE A 132 -22.16 6.90 -4.75
N SER A 133 -22.62 6.98 -6.02
CA SER A 133 -22.96 5.79 -6.81
C SER A 133 -21.74 5.09 -7.42
N LYS A 134 -20.66 5.83 -7.70
CA LYS A 134 -19.48 5.36 -8.42
C LYS A 134 -18.26 5.34 -7.49
N VAL A 135 -18.17 4.32 -6.64
CA VAL A 135 -17.10 4.14 -5.66
C VAL A 135 -16.38 2.84 -5.95
N VAL A 136 -15.10 2.92 -6.28
CA VAL A 136 -14.26 1.80 -6.71
C VAL A 136 -12.98 1.77 -5.90
N GLY A 137 -12.54 0.58 -5.49
CA GLY A 137 -11.26 0.33 -4.85
C GLY A 137 -10.31 -0.46 -5.74
N VAL A 138 -9.03 -0.34 -5.50
CA VAL A 138 -8.00 -1.25 -6.01
C VAL A 138 -7.25 -1.82 -4.83
N GLU A 139 -7.28 -3.15 -4.66
CA GLU A 139 -6.64 -3.82 -3.53
C GLU A 139 -6.03 -5.15 -3.96
N PRO A 140 -4.70 -5.32 -3.85
CA PRO A 140 -4.03 -6.58 -4.19
C PRO A 140 -4.28 -7.71 -3.19
N ALA A 141 -4.61 -7.38 -1.93
CA ALA A 141 -4.78 -8.35 -0.86
C ALA A 141 -6.06 -9.18 -1.04
N LYS A 142 -5.89 -10.41 -1.49
CA LYS A 142 -7.01 -11.33 -1.76
C LYS A 142 -7.84 -11.63 -0.52
N ASN A 143 -7.20 -11.71 0.64
CA ASN A 143 -7.85 -11.97 1.91
C ASN A 143 -8.77 -10.83 2.39
N LEU A 144 -8.63 -9.60 1.84
CA LEU A 144 -9.47 -8.46 2.20
C LEU A 144 -10.69 -8.26 1.29
N ARG A 145 -10.76 -8.96 0.16
CA ARG A 145 -11.86 -8.80 -0.82
C ARG A 145 -13.25 -9.02 -0.24
N HIS A 146 -13.39 -9.97 0.69
CA HIS A 146 -14.69 -10.24 1.31
C HIS A 146 -15.20 -9.07 2.16
N LEU A 147 -14.29 -8.28 2.78
CA LEU A 147 -14.65 -7.10 3.58
C LEU A 147 -15.17 -5.98 2.69
N ASN A 148 -14.54 -5.78 1.53
CA ASN A 148 -14.99 -4.81 0.53
C ASN A 148 -16.37 -5.18 -0.04
N LYS A 149 -16.59 -6.46 -0.36
CA LYS A 149 -17.90 -6.95 -0.82
C LYS A 149 -19.01 -6.70 0.19
N LYS A 150 -18.75 -6.89 1.49
CA LYS A 150 -19.72 -6.58 2.57
C LYS A 150 -20.13 -5.09 2.56
N LYS A 151 -19.22 -4.19 2.21
CA LYS A 151 -19.46 -2.75 2.09
C LYS A 151 -20.00 -2.34 0.71
N LYS A 152 -20.27 -3.30 -0.20
CA LYS A 152 -20.73 -3.07 -1.58
C LYS A 152 -19.78 -2.16 -2.38
N ILE A 153 -18.48 -2.34 -2.18
CA ILE A 153 -17.41 -1.63 -2.89
C ILE A 153 -16.89 -2.53 -4.01
N ASP A 154 -16.83 -2.01 -5.23
CA ASP A 154 -16.26 -2.69 -6.38
C ASP A 154 -14.74 -2.64 -6.30
N ILE A 155 -14.08 -3.82 -6.55
CA ILE A 155 -12.62 -3.99 -6.47
C ILE A 155 -12.09 -4.70 -7.71
#